data_a3526db97f4622b456c51fcd75dfb7c7
#
_entry.id   a3526db97f4622b456c51fcd75dfb7c7
#
_cell.length_a   1.000
_cell.length_b   1.000
_cell.length_c   1.000
_cell.angle_alpha   90.00
_cell.angle_beta   90.00
_cell.angle_gamma   90.00
#
_symmetry.space_group_name_H-M   'P 1'
#
loop_
_entity.id
_entity.type
_entity.pdbx_description
1 polymer ?
#
loop_
_entity_poly.entity_id
_entity_poly.type
_entity_poly.pdbx_seq_one_letter_code
_entity_poly.pdbx_strand_id
1 'polypeptide(L)'
;MINEVEEKKYGLKYYAFDWDDNLMKMPTQIILMSEDGDEVGMSTEDFAEYRTEIGNTPFEYEGKTIVGFGKDPFKYFRTAGDSKFMKDIETAPLVRGPWSDFVEAINNGSVFSIITARGHNPNTLKKGVLKLILMGRGGLDKEKLVESLIKYREIMGLKPVTDENWLIRDYLDRCKFYPVSFGEGSATNPEE
;
A
#
# COMPACT_ATOMS: atom_id res chain seq x y z
N MET A 1 4.68 -21.73 -34.13
CA MET A 1 5.27 -22.24 -32.87
C MET A 1 6.12 -21.13 -32.31
N ILE A 2 5.72 -20.53 -31.21
CA ILE A 2 6.56 -19.61 -30.43
C ILE A 2 7.60 -20.48 -29.77
N ASN A 3 8.87 -20.23 -30.00
CA ASN A 3 9.96 -21.04 -29.44
C ASN A 3 9.93 -20.96 -27.90
N GLU A 4 10.08 -22.08 -27.19
CA GLU A 4 10.19 -22.15 -25.71
C GLU A 4 11.20 -21.17 -25.11
N VAL A 5 12.20 -20.75 -25.90
CA VAL A 5 13.21 -19.76 -25.52
C VAL A 5 12.64 -18.34 -25.47
N GLU A 6 11.64 -18.03 -26.31
CA GLU A 6 10.95 -16.72 -26.30
C GLU A 6 9.94 -16.64 -25.15
N GLU A 7 9.26 -17.73 -24.81
CA GLU A 7 8.37 -17.78 -23.63
C GLU A 7 9.12 -17.53 -22.32
N LYS A 8 10.34 -18.08 -22.16
CA LYS A 8 11.18 -17.78 -20.99
C LYS A 8 11.69 -16.34 -20.93
N LYS A 9 11.84 -15.67 -22.08
CA LYS A 9 12.32 -14.29 -22.15
C LYS A 9 11.25 -13.26 -21.86
N TYR A 10 9.97 -13.61 -22.06
CA TYR A 10 8.81 -12.75 -21.86
C TYR A 10 7.78 -13.34 -20.88
N GLY A 11 8.24 -14.20 -19.96
CA GLY A 11 7.37 -14.77 -18.92
C GLY A 11 6.57 -13.67 -18.22
N LEU A 12 5.25 -13.78 -18.26
CA LEU A 12 4.35 -12.82 -17.63
C LEU A 12 4.58 -12.85 -16.13
N LYS A 13 5.12 -11.78 -15.56
CA LYS A 13 5.21 -11.58 -14.12
C LYS A 13 4.01 -10.76 -13.67
N TYR A 14 3.30 -11.24 -12.67
CA TYR A 14 2.25 -10.52 -11.98
C TYR A 14 2.69 -10.27 -10.55
N TYR A 15 2.59 -9.02 -10.10
CA TYR A 15 2.97 -8.62 -8.77
C TYR A 15 1.73 -8.25 -7.96
N ALA A 16 1.64 -8.75 -6.74
CA ALA A 16 0.65 -8.34 -5.76
C ALA A 16 1.36 -7.98 -4.45
N PHE A 17 1.05 -6.83 -3.90
CA PHE A 17 1.65 -6.30 -2.69
C PHE A 17 0.57 -5.94 -1.68
N ASP A 18 0.84 -6.14 -0.41
CA ASP A 18 0.14 -5.45 0.66
C ASP A 18 0.89 -4.15 0.99
N TRP A 19 0.23 -3.22 1.66
CA TRP A 19 0.82 -1.93 1.99
C TRP A 19 1.53 -1.95 3.34
N ASP A 20 0.76 -2.21 4.41
CA ASP A 20 1.26 -2.18 5.78
C ASP A 20 2.14 -3.39 6.09
N ASP A 21 3.26 -3.14 6.75
CA ASP A 21 4.24 -4.15 7.18
C ASP A 21 4.79 -5.05 6.05
N ASN A 22 4.32 -4.84 4.82
CA ASN A 22 4.83 -5.46 3.60
C ASN A 22 5.67 -4.48 2.77
N LEU A 23 5.09 -3.40 2.24
CA LEU A 23 5.86 -2.38 1.53
C LEU A 23 6.55 -1.41 2.49
N MET A 24 5.84 -0.97 3.53
CA MET A 24 6.33 0.02 4.50
C MET A 24 5.77 -0.26 5.89
N LYS A 25 6.55 0.10 6.91
CA LYS A 25 6.07 0.17 8.29
C LYS A 25 5.41 1.52 8.53
N MET A 26 4.10 1.56 8.33
CA MET A 26 3.34 2.80 8.47
C MET A 26 3.14 3.16 9.95
N PRO A 27 3.27 4.45 10.35
CA PRO A 27 3.03 4.89 11.73
C PRO A 27 1.52 5.06 12.01
N THR A 28 0.66 4.40 11.25
CA THR A 28 -0.78 4.40 11.47
C THR A 28 -1.11 3.53 12.68
N GLN A 29 -1.97 4.03 13.57
CA GLN A 29 -2.31 3.35 14.83
C GLN A 29 -3.77 2.95 14.86
N ILE A 30 -4.03 1.80 15.47
CA ILE A 30 -5.34 1.36 15.90
C ILE A 30 -5.64 2.02 17.25
N ILE A 31 -6.83 2.57 17.44
CA ILE A 31 -7.19 3.29 18.66
C ILE A 31 -7.89 2.37 19.63
N LEU A 32 -7.26 2.17 20.78
CA LEU A 32 -7.78 1.40 21.89
C LEU A 32 -8.30 2.32 22.99
N MET A 33 -9.01 1.75 23.94
CA MET A 33 -9.53 2.41 25.14
C MET A 33 -8.88 1.83 26.39
N SER A 34 -8.32 2.71 27.22
CA SER A 34 -7.82 2.31 28.53
C SER A 34 -8.96 2.30 29.58
N GLU A 35 -8.70 1.66 30.71
CA GLU A 35 -9.61 1.64 31.88
C GLU A 35 -9.93 3.08 32.37
N ASP A 36 -8.96 3.99 32.26
CA ASP A 36 -9.13 5.39 32.64
C ASP A 36 -9.98 6.20 31.65
N GLY A 37 -10.36 5.61 30.51
CA GLY A 37 -11.14 6.26 29.45
C GLY A 37 -10.30 7.04 28.44
N ASP A 38 -8.97 6.86 28.43
CA ASP A 38 -8.08 7.48 27.47
C ASP A 38 -7.96 6.68 26.18
N GLU A 39 -7.85 7.36 25.05
CA GLU A 39 -7.46 6.72 23.77
C GLU A 39 -5.95 6.39 23.76
N VAL A 40 -5.62 5.16 23.43
CA VAL A 40 -4.25 4.66 23.30
C VAL A 40 -4.04 4.15 21.88
N GLY A 41 -2.98 4.59 21.21
CA GLY A 41 -2.66 4.16 19.84
C GLY A 41 -1.80 2.90 19.86
N MET A 42 -2.21 1.85 19.16
CA MET A 42 -1.45 0.61 18.99
C MET A 42 -0.95 0.46 17.56
N SER A 43 0.28 -0.01 17.38
CA SER A 43 0.83 -0.30 16.04
C SER A 43 0.12 -1.48 15.36
N THR A 44 0.24 -1.61 14.04
CA THR A 44 -0.28 -2.77 13.30
C THR A 44 0.44 -4.06 13.69
N GLU A 45 1.74 -3.98 13.99
CA GLU A 45 2.57 -5.10 14.45
C GLU A 45 2.08 -5.62 15.79
N ASP A 46 1.90 -4.73 16.78
CA ASP A 46 1.39 -5.11 18.11
C ASP A 46 -0.07 -5.57 18.03
N PHE A 47 -0.88 -4.94 17.19
CA PHE A 47 -2.26 -5.35 16.98
C PHE A 47 -2.37 -6.80 16.51
N ALA A 48 -1.50 -7.25 15.62
CA ALA A 48 -1.48 -8.65 15.18
C ALA A 48 -1.23 -9.63 16.35
N GLU A 49 -0.48 -9.21 17.38
CA GLU A 49 -0.21 -10.00 18.58
C GLU A 49 -1.39 -9.96 19.57
N TYR A 50 -1.90 -8.76 19.85
CA TYR A 50 -2.89 -8.55 20.93
C TYR A 50 -4.35 -8.63 20.50
N ARG A 51 -4.66 -8.76 19.20
CA ARG A 51 -6.03 -8.66 18.65
C ARG A 51 -7.06 -9.57 19.30
N THR A 52 -6.63 -10.76 19.75
CA THR A 52 -7.52 -11.73 20.41
C THR A 52 -7.85 -11.37 21.86
N GLU A 53 -7.08 -10.49 22.49
CA GLU A 53 -7.29 -10.03 23.86
C GLU A 53 -8.19 -8.80 23.91
N ILE A 54 -8.13 -7.93 22.87
CA ILE A 54 -8.84 -6.66 22.84
C ILE A 54 -10.35 -6.87 22.98
N GLY A 55 -10.91 -6.34 24.06
CA GLY A 55 -12.33 -6.47 24.40
C GLY A 55 -12.76 -7.80 25.03
N ASN A 56 -11.85 -8.78 25.13
CA ASN A 56 -12.08 -10.06 25.80
C ASN A 56 -11.44 -10.11 27.18
N THR A 57 -10.20 -9.67 27.28
CA THR A 57 -9.43 -9.69 28.51
C THR A 57 -8.65 -8.39 28.64
N PRO A 58 -8.74 -7.65 29.78
CA PRO A 58 -7.88 -6.50 30.02
C PRO A 58 -6.40 -6.90 30.00
N PHE A 59 -5.54 -6.10 29.39
CA PHE A 59 -4.09 -6.31 29.31
C PHE A 59 -3.30 -5.01 29.40
N GLU A 60 -2.03 -5.11 29.80
CA GLU A 60 -1.13 -3.96 29.92
C GLU A 60 -0.47 -3.64 28.55
N TYR A 61 -0.59 -2.39 28.14
CA TYR A 61 0.07 -1.88 26.94
C TYR A 61 0.54 -0.43 27.17
N GLU A 62 1.83 -0.16 26.96
CA GLU A 62 2.47 1.15 27.18
C GLU A 62 2.15 1.80 28.55
N GLY A 63 2.05 0.95 29.60
CA GLY A 63 1.80 1.40 30.98
C GLY A 63 0.33 1.77 31.27
N LYS A 64 -0.60 1.34 30.41
CA LYS A 64 -2.04 1.49 30.61
C LYS A 64 -2.75 0.15 30.48
N THR A 65 -3.78 -0.05 31.30
CA THR A 65 -4.66 -1.21 31.22
C THR A 65 -5.66 -0.99 30.10
N ILE A 66 -5.56 -1.76 29.02
CA ILE A 66 -6.47 -1.71 27.87
C ILE A 66 -7.69 -2.58 28.15
N VAL A 67 -8.89 -2.02 27.92
CA VAL A 67 -10.17 -2.70 28.15
C VAL A 67 -10.96 -2.97 26.87
N GLY A 68 -10.52 -2.42 25.73
CA GLY A 68 -11.20 -2.64 24.44
C GLY A 68 -10.80 -1.66 23.34
N PHE A 69 -11.60 -1.66 22.30
CA PHE A 69 -11.44 -0.71 21.20
C PHE A 69 -11.96 0.69 21.56
N GLY A 70 -11.31 1.72 21.03
CA GLY A 70 -11.82 3.09 21.04
C GLY A 70 -13.09 3.24 20.19
N LYS A 71 -13.70 4.42 20.21
CA LYS A 71 -14.97 4.70 19.52
C LYS A 71 -14.90 4.51 17.99
N ASP A 72 -13.78 4.82 17.37
CA ASP A 72 -13.50 4.57 15.95
C ASP A 72 -12.06 4.08 15.81
N PRO A 73 -11.80 2.79 16.09
CA PRO A 73 -10.46 2.27 16.24
C PRO A 73 -9.63 2.35 14.98
N PHE A 74 -10.25 2.28 13.81
CA PHE A 74 -9.59 2.29 12.51
C PHE A 74 -9.74 3.62 11.74
N LYS A 75 -10.06 4.73 12.44
CA LYS A 75 -10.30 6.03 11.80
C LYS A 75 -9.17 6.50 10.86
N TYR A 76 -7.92 6.18 11.20
CA TYR A 76 -6.75 6.59 10.41
C TYR A 76 -6.43 5.66 9.23
N PHE A 77 -7.10 4.52 9.13
CA PHE A 77 -6.99 3.59 8.01
C PHE A 77 -7.98 3.88 6.88
N ARG A 78 -8.83 4.90 7.02
CA ARG A 78 -9.89 5.28 6.08
C ARG A 78 -9.67 6.66 5.50
N THR A 79 -10.62 7.12 4.69
CA THR A 79 -10.60 8.44 4.01
C THR A 79 -10.30 9.62 4.95
N ALA A 80 -10.76 9.56 6.20
CA ALA A 80 -10.41 10.57 7.22
C ALA A 80 -8.88 10.67 7.48
N GLY A 81 -8.13 9.60 7.21
CA GLY A 81 -6.68 9.52 7.33
C GLY A 81 -5.89 9.86 6.05
N ASP A 82 -6.54 10.18 4.92
CA ASP A 82 -5.89 10.38 3.62
C ASP A 82 -4.73 11.39 3.69
N SER A 83 -4.94 12.52 4.35
CA SER A 83 -3.90 13.55 4.47
C SER A 83 -2.69 13.09 5.28
N LYS A 84 -2.94 12.32 6.36
CA LYS A 84 -1.88 11.72 7.17
C LYS A 84 -1.14 10.64 6.39
N PHE A 85 -1.88 9.75 5.73
CA PHE A 85 -1.32 8.70 4.86
C PHE A 85 -0.35 9.31 3.83
N MET A 86 -0.76 10.36 3.13
CA MET A 86 0.06 11.03 2.11
C MET A 86 1.33 11.70 2.66
N LYS A 87 1.39 11.98 3.95
CA LYS A 87 2.61 12.45 4.63
C LYS A 87 3.47 11.29 5.10
N ASP A 88 2.84 10.30 5.72
CA ASP A 88 3.53 9.17 6.34
C ASP A 88 4.33 8.35 5.32
N ILE A 89 3.82 8.15 4.10
CA ILE A 89 4.52 7.42 3.02
C ILE A 89 5.85 8.05 2.61
N GLU A 90 6.06 9.33 2.87
CA GLU A 90 7.32 10.02 2.55
C GLU A 90 8.48 9.52 3.41
N THR A 91 8.21 9.17 4.66
CA THR A 91 9.22 8.89 5.68
C THR A 91 9.11 7.51 6.31
N ALA A 92 7.99 6.81 6.14
CA ALA A 92 7.78 5.48 6.70
C ALA A 92 8.93 4.52 6.33
N PRO A 93 9.47 3.73 7.28
CA PRO A 93 10.51 2.76 6.99
C PRO A 93 10.07 1.76 5.93
N LEU A 94 10.95 1.47 4.97
CA LEU A 94 10.71 0.53 3.88
C LEU A 94 11.04 -0.90 4.31
N VAL A 95 10.21 -1.88 3.95
CA VAL A 95 10.47 -3.30 4.21
C VAL A 95 11.31 -3.87 3.07
N ARG A 96 12.56 -4.20 3.34
CA ARG A 96 13.63 -4.41 2.35
C ARG A 96 13.30 -5.37 1.20
N GLY A 97 12.77 -6.56 1.49
CA GLY A 97 12.50 -7.57 0.46
C GLY A 97 11.37 -7.15 -0.48
N PRO A 98 10.13 -7.06 0.02
CA PRO A 98 8.96 -6.68 -0.79
C PRO A 98 9.11 -5.31 -1.45
N TRP A 99 9.79 -4.36 -0.79
CA TRP A 99 10.07 -3.07 -1.40
C TRP A 99 11.00 -3.18 -2.61
N SER A 100 12.00 -4.07 -2.57
CA SER A 100 12.88 -4.32 -3.71
C SER A 100 12.11 -4.85 -4.92
N ASP A 101 11.18 -5.78 -4.68
CA ASP A 101 10.31 -6.34 -5.74
C ASP A 101 9.36 -5.27 -6.30
N PHE A 102 8.87 -4.38 -5.45
CA PHE A 102 8.03 -3.25 -5.85
C PHE A 102 8.79 -2.25 -6.74
N VAL A 103 10.04 -1.93 -6.37
CA VAL A 103 10.93 -1.10 -7.18
C VAL A 103 11.22 -1.77 -8.53
N GLU A 104 11.51 -3.08 -8.54
CA GLU A 104 11.72 -3.83 -9.79
C GLU A 104 10.47 -3.76 -10.67
N ALA A 105 9.29 -4.03 -10.12
CA ALA A 105 8.04 -4.00 -10.86
C ALA A 105 7.78 -2.64 -11.50
N ILE A 106 7.91 -1.55 -10.75
CA ILE A 106 7.65 -0.20 -11.24
C ILE A 106 8.69 0.23 -12.26
N ASN A 107 9.98 0.12 -11.95
CA ASN A 107 11.05 0.57 -12.85
C ASN A 107 11.04 -0.16 -14.20
N ASN A 108 10.57 -1.41 -14.22
CA ASN A 108 10.39 -2.20 -15.46
C ASN A 108 9.03 -1.99 -16.14
N GLY A 109 8.15 -1.13 -15.61
CA GLY A 109 6.82 -0.90 -16.17
C GLY A 109 5.89 -2.10 -16.08
N SER A 110 6.15 -3.06 -15.16
CA SER A 110 5.29 -4.22 -14.92
C SER A 110 4.01 -3.79 -14.21
N VAL A 111 2.86 -4.33 -14.61
CA VAL A 111 1.60 -4.09 -13.91
C VAL A 111 1.60 -4.83 -12.57
N PHE A 112 0.95 -4.22 -11.58
CA PHE A 112 0.85 -4.76 -10.23
C PHE A 112 -0.53 -4.50 -9.62
N SER A 113 -0.80 -5.18 -8.51
CA SER A 113 -1.91 -4.85 -7.62
C SER A 113 -1.40 -4.48 -6.24
N ILE A 114 -2.04 -3.51 -5.60
CA ILE A 114 -1.96 -3.31 -4.15
C ILE A 114 -3.28 -3.79 -3.57
N ILE A 115 -3.21 -4.76 -2.65
CA ILE A 115 -4.33 -5.33 -1.92
C ILE A 115 -4.04 -5.06 -0.44
N THR A 116 -4.89 -4.30 0.23
CA THR A 116 -4.62 -3.87 1.61
C THR A 116 -5.90 -3.83 2.43
N ALA A 117 -5.80 -4.12 3.72
CA ALA A 117 -6.89 -3.97 4.67
C ALA A 117 -7.34 -2.51 4.89
N ARG A 118 -6.57 -1.53 4.40
CA ARG A 118 -6.95 -0.11 4.48
C ARG A 118 -8.26 0.16 3.75
N GLY A 119 -9.05 1.09 4.29
CA GLY A 119 -10.30 1.58 3.70
C GLY A 119 -10.18 2.96 3.04
N HIS A 120 -8.97 3.36 2.62
CA HIS A 120 -8.75 4.58 1.84
C HIS A 120 -9.40 4.47 0.46
N ASN A 121 -9.76 5.60 -0.15
CA ASN A 121 -10.18 5.59 -1.55
C ASN A 121 -9.05 4.99 -2.44
N PRO A 122 -9.37 4.11 -3.40
CA PRO A 122 -8.38 3.56 -4.35
C PRO A 122 -7.52 4.65 -5.01
N ASN A 123 -8.11 5.80 -5.31
CA ASN A 123 -7.38 6.94 -5.88
C ASN A 123 -6.36 7.54 -4.90
N THR A 124 -6.57 7.44 -3.59
CA THR A 124 -5.60 7.89 -2.59
C THR A 124 -4.36 7.00 -2.61
N LEU A 125 -4.53 5.69 -2.65
CA LEU A 125 -3.43 4.72 -2.79
C LEU A 125 -2.66 4.95 -4.09
N LYS A 126 -3.37 5.11 -5.21
CA LYS A 126 -2.77 5.42 -6.53
C LYS A 126 -1.97 6.72 -6.51
N LYS A 127 -2.51 7.80 -5.91
CA LYS A 127 -1.78 9.06 -5.72
C LYS A 127 -0.56 8.89 -4.82
N GLY A 128 -0.64 8.03 -3.81
CA GLY A 128 0.48 7.67 -2.96
C GLY A 128 1.62 7.05 -3.78
N VAL A 129 1.33 6.05 -4.60
CA VAL A 129 2.33 5.44 -5.48
C VAL A 129 2.92 6.45 -6.47
N LEU A 130 2.07 7.27 -7.11
CA LEU A 130 2.55 8.35 -7.98
C LEU A 130 3.53 9.28 -7.25
N LYS A 131 3.20 9.68 -6.03
CA LYS A 131 4.07 10.53 -5.22
C LYS A 131 5.41 9.87 -4.94
N LEU A 132 5.41 8.59 -4.56
CA LEU A 132 6.64 7.81 -4.31
C LEU A 132 7.54 7.73 -5.55
N ILE A 133 6.96 7.52 -6.74
CA ILE A 133 7.68 7.53 -8.03
C ILE A 133 8.31 8.91 -8.27
N LEU A 134 7.53 9.98 -8.14
CA LEU A 134 8.01 11.34 -8.39
C LEU A 134 9.10 11.80 -7.40
N MET A 135 9.09 11.25 -6.18
CA MET A 135 10.11 11.50 -5.16
C MET A 135 11.37 10.64 -5.34
N GLY A 136 11.36 9.63 -6.20
CA GLY A 136 12.45 8.65 -6.29
C GLY A 136 12.62 7.83 -5.02
N ARG A 137 11.53 7.58 -4.28
CA ARG A 137 11.55 6.96 -2.95
C ARG A 137 12.15 5.56 -3.01
N GLY A 138 13.21 5.31 -2.23
CA GLY A 138 13.78 3.97 -2.02
C GLY A 138 14.23 3.24 -3.27
N GLY A 139 14.65 3.95 -4.33
CA GLY A 139 15.12 3.37 -5.58
C GLY A 139 14.08 3.34 -6.70
N LEU A 140 12.86 3.86 -6.46
CA LEU A 140 11.93 4.15 -7.54
C LEU A 140 12.56 5.19 -8.48
N ASP A 141 12.50 4.94 -9.78
CA ASP A 141 13.19 5.73 -10.79
C ASP A 141 12.20 6.07 -11.91
N LYS A 142 11.78 7.32 -11.91
CA LYS A 142 10.83 7.86 -12.89
C LYS A 142 11.34 7.70 -14.33
N GLU A 143 12.64 7.93 -14.55
CA GLU A 143 13.24 7.89 -15.88
C GLU A 143 13.23 6.47 -16.42
N LYS A 144 13.68 5.49 -15.61
CA LYS A 144 13.61 4.06 -15.96
C LYS A 144 12.19 3.58 -16.24
N LEU A 145 11.22 4.02 -15.44
CA LEU A 145 9.82 3.70 -15.69
C LEU A 145 9.38 4.23 -17.06
N VAL A 146 9.65 5.50 -17.36
CA VAL A 146 9.27 6.13 -18.64
C VAL A 146 9.94 5.42 -19.81
N GLU A 147 11.24 5.15 -19.74
CA GLU A 147 11.98 4.38 -20.76
C GLU A 147 11.34 3.00 -21.01
N SER A 148 11.01 2.29 -19.94
CA SER A 148 10.37 0.97 -20.02
C SER A 148 8.99 1.04 -20.68
N LEU A 149 8.18 2.07 -20.36
CA LEU A 149 6.86 2.29 -20.96
C LEU A 149 6.97 2.66 -22.45
N ILE A 150 7.93 3.49 -22.84
CA ILE A 150 8.18 3.84 -24.26
C ILE A 150 8.57 2.58 -25.03
N LYS A 151 9.53 1.82 -24.50
CA LYS A 151 9.99 0.56 -25.12
C LYS A 151 8.85 -0.44 -25.29
N TYR A 152 8.00 -0.60 -24.27
CA TYR A 152 6.81 -1.44 -24.39
C TYR A 152 5.88 -0.99 -25.52
N ARG A 153 5.62 0.32 -25.64
CA ARG A 153 4.76 0.87 -26.70
C ARG A 153 5.34 0.60 -28.08
N GLU A 154 6.66 0.73 -28.24
CA GLU A 154 7.35 0.42 -29.50
C GLU A 154 7.19 -1.05 -29.89
N ILE A 155 7.45 -1.99 -28.94
CA ILE A 155 7.31 -3.43 -29.16
C ILE A 155 5.88 -3.79 -29.57
N MET A 156 4.89 -3.14 -28.95
CA MET A 156 3.46 -3.38 -29.21
C MET A 156 2.92 -2.63 -30.44
N GLY A 157 3.76 -1.87 -31.16
CA GLY A 157 3.35 -1.08 -32.31
C GLY A 157 2.33 0.05 -31.99
N LEU A 158 2.33 0.54 -30.74
CA LEU A 158 1.46 1.61 -30.30
C LEU A 158 2.01 2.98 -30.71
N LYS A 159 1.12 3.96 -30.90
CA LYS A 159 1.54 5.33 -31.23
C LYS A 159 2.54 5.87 -30.19
N PRO A 160 3.64 6.50 -30.65
CA PRO A 160 4.58 7.17 -29.75
C PRO A 160 3.89 8.22 -28.88
N VAL A 161 4.30 8.33 -27.63
CA VAL A 161 3.85 9.35 -26.67
C VAL A 161 5.08 9.95 -26.01
N THR A 162 5.16 11.27 -26.00
CA THR A 162 6.26 12.03 -25.40
C THR A 162 5.90 12.68 -24.07
N ASP A 163 4.61 12.72 -23.71
CA ASP A 163 4.15 13.22 -22.42
C ASP A 163 4.38 12.16 -21.33
N GLU A 164 5.47 12.34 -20.56
CA GLU A 164 5.84 11.45 -19.47
C GLU A 164 4.76 11.36 -18.39
N ASN A 165 4.09 12.49 -18.09
CA ASN A 165 3.04 12.49 -17.08
C ASN A 165 1.83 11.68 -17.53
N TRP A 166 1.51 11.74 -18.81
CA TRP A 166 0.47 10.90 -19.38
C TRP A 166 0.86 9.43 -19.33
N LEU A 167 2.10 9.09 -19.72
CA LEU A 167 2.60 7.70 -19.67
C LEU A 167 2.49 7.09 -18.28
N ILE A 168 2.94 7.82 -17.26
CA ILE A 168 2.89 7.34 -15.86
C ILE A 168 1.43 7.18 -15.38
N ARG A 169 0.54 8.09 -15.73
CA ARG A 169 -0.88 7.99 -15.37
C ARG A 169 -1.55 6.80 -16.05
N ASP A 170 -1.37 6.63 -17.38
CA ASP A 170 -1.90 5.49 -18.14
C ASP A 170 -1.40 4.15 -17.57
N TYR A 171 -0.12 4.08 -17.18
CA TYR A 171 0.46 2.93 -16.50
C TYR A 171 -0.23 2.64 -15.16
N LEU A 172 -0.37 3.65 -14.29
CA LEU A 172 -1.02 3.49 -12.99
C LEU A 172 -2.52 3.18 -13.12
N ASP A 173 -3.18 3.59 -14.21
CA ASP A 173 -4.58 3.22 -14.49
C ASP A 173 -4.73 1.74 -14.86
N ARG A 174 -3.68 1.09 -15.32
CA ARG A 174 -3.62 -0.36 -15.59
C ARG A 174 -3.31 -1.17 -14.35
N CYS A 175 -2.61 -0.60 -13.37
CA CYS A 175 -2.40 -1.18 -12.06
C CYS A 175 -3.69 -1.20 -11.25
N LYS A 176 -3.79 -2.08 -10.25
CA LYS A 176 -5.00 -2.23 -9.44
C LYS A 176 -4.74 -1.84 -7.99
N PHE A 177 -5.73 -1.20 -7.41
CA PHE A 177 -5.69 -0.75 -6.02
C PHE A 177 -6.97 -1.22 -5.34
N TYR A 178 -6.84 -2.22 -4.45
CA TYR A 178 -7.93 -2.86 -3.74
C TYR A 178 -7.82 -2.60 -2.23
N PRO A 179 -8.32 -1.47 -1.73
CA PRO A 179 -8.55 -1.27 -0.32
C PRO A 179 -9.80 -2.07 0.09
N VAL A 180 -9.60 -3.19 0.79
CA VAL A 180 -10.70 -4.17 1.05
C VAL A 180 -11.80 -3.58 1.90
N SER A 181 -11.45 -2.68 2.85
CA SER A 181 -12.42 -2.02 3.73
C SER A 181 -12.99 -0.71 3.17
N PHE A 182 -12.79 -0.41 1.87
CA PHE A 182 -13.34 0.80 1.27
C PHE A 182 -14.85 0.67 1.04
N GLY A 183 -15.59 1.66 1.52
CA GLY A 183 -17.06 1.72 1.37
C GLY A 183 -17.84 0.98 2.45
N GLU A 184 -17.19 0.27 3.34
CA GLU A 184 -17.85 -0.33 4.50
C GLU A 184 -18.01 0.71 5.61
N GLY A 185 -19.26 0.98 6.00
CA GLY A 185 -19.64 2.06 6.91
C GLY A 185 -19.26 1.87 8.38
N SER A 186 -18.74 0.71 8.76
CA SER A 186 -18.10 0.45 10.04
C SER A 186 -17.09 -0.68 9.84
N ALA A 187 -15.89 -0.54 10.38
CA ALA A 187 -14.98 -1.66 10.45
C ALA A 187 -15.57 -2.69 11.42
N THR A 188 -16.38 -3.55 10.90
CA THR A 188 -16.51 -4.87 11.43
C THR A 188 -15.21 -5.57 11.09
N ASN A 189 -14.65 -6.21 12.06
CA ASN A 189 -13.52 -7.12 12.09
C ASN A 189 -12.85 -7.39 10.71
N PRO A 190 -11.51 -7.21 10.57
CA PRO A 190 -10.79 -7.56 9.34
C PRO A 190 -10.90 -9.03 8.90
N GLU A 191 -11.64 -9.87 9.63
CA GLU A 191 -11.80 -11.30 9.38
C GLU A 191 -13.17 -11.68 8.76
N GLU A 192 -14.03 -10.70 8.40
CA GLU A 192 -15.24 -10.99 7.61
C GLU A 192 -15.00 -10.71 6.11
#